data_2b61f2db17aa22115d11108d27e5e1cf
#
_entry.id   2b61f2db17aa22115d11108d27e5e1cf
#
_cell.length_a   1.000
_cell.length_b   1.000
_cell.length_c   1.000
_cell.angle_alpha   90.00
_cell.angle_beta   90.00
_cell.angle_gamma   90.00
#
_symmetry.space_group_name_H-M   'P 1'
#
loop_
_entity.id
_entity.type
_entity.pdbx_description
1 polymer ?
#
loop_
_entity_poly.entity_id
_entity_poly.type
_entity_poly.pdbx_seq_one_letter_code
_entity_poly.pdbx_strand_id
1 'polypeptide(L)'
;LKNANIKFHFFNRGLVNRINAIYFPFLSGFFNYRSSTLNKTRGCNFSCWKKDFELVNGYNEKMIGWGLEDTELSARLINNGIFKKRLKFIALSYHLFHKSHQADNYTTNQKILNETISSKVTFCDKGLNQY
;
A
#
# COMPACT_ATOMS: atom_id res chain seq x y z
N LEU A 1 21.73 0.15 -16.47
CA LEU A 1 21.48 -0.77 -15.36
C LEU A 1 21.73 -2.16 -15.89
N LYS A 2 22.86 -2.77 -15.49
CA LYS A 2 23.15 -4.19 -15.79
C LYS A 2 22.05 -5.04 -15.15
N ASN A 3 21.42 -5.93 -15.92
CA ASN A 3 20.43 -6.89 -15.44
C ASN A 3 21.03 -7.74 -14.31
N ALA A 4 20.86 -7.32 -13.09
CA ALA A 4 21.17 -8.13 -11.94
C ALA A 4 20.04 -9.17 -11.81
N ASN A 5 20.28 -10.37 -12.37
CA ASN A 5 19.41 -11.52 -12.13
C ASN A 5 19.55 -11.95 -10.66
N ILE A 6 18.90 -11.24 -9.77
CA ILE A 6 18.84 -11.59 -8.35
C ILE A 6 17.88 -12.78 -8.23
N LYS A 7 18.43 -13.99 -8.14
CA LYS A 7 17.63 -15.18 -7.83
C LYS A 7 17.52 -15.33 -6.33
N PHE A 8 16.32 -15.05 -5.81
CA PHE A 8 16.01 -15.34 -4.40
C PHE A 8 15.61 -16.80 -4.25
N HIS A 9 16.38 -17.56 -3.49
CA HIS A 9 16.01 -18.92 -3.11
C HIS A 9 15.27 -18.92 -1.78
N PHE A 10 14.26 -19.76 -1.65
CA PHE A 10 13.44 -19.88 -0.43
C PHE A 10 14.27 -20.10 0.85
N PHE A 11 15.45 -20.71 0.73
CA PHE A 11 16.36 -20.98 1.85
C PHE A 11 17.39 -19.88 2.12
N ASN A 12 17.38 -18.76 1.39
CA ASN A 12 18.33 -17.69 1.63
C ASN A 12 18.21 -17.16 3.07
N ARG A 13 19.37 -16.99 3.74
CA ARG A 13 19.44 -16.35 5.06
C ARG A 13 18.98 -14.91 4.95
N GLY A 14 18.25 -14.42 5.97
CA GLY A 14 17.74 -13.05 6.01
C GLY A 14 16.39 -12.84 5.32
N LEU A 15 15.82 -13.85 4.66
CA LEU A 15 14.47 -13.76 4.10
C LEU A 15 13.42 -13.96 5.22
N VAL A 16 12.67 -12.91 5.52
CA VAL A 16 11.54 -12.92 6.47
C VAL A 16 10.25 -13.16 5.70
N ASN A 17 9.25 -13.79 6.33
CA ASN A 17 7.95 -14.08 5.72
C ASN A 17 8.02 -14.91 4.43
N ARG A 18 8.84 -15.91 4.41
CA ARG A 18 9.15 -16.77 3.24
C ARG A 18 7.93 -17.32 2.50
N ILE A 19 6.85 -17.64 3.23
CA ILE A 19 5.59 -18.14 2.65
C ILE A 19 4.98 -17.10 1.69
N ASN A 20 5.20 -15.81 1.93
CA ASN A 20 4.72 -14.75 1.06
C ASN A 20 5.59 -14.57 -0.20
N ALA A 21 6.77 -15.18 -0.23
CA ALA A 21 7.69 -15.15 -1.38
C ALA A 21 7.53 -16.34 -2.34
N ILE A 22 6.46 -17.12 -2.17
CA ILE A 22 6.15 -18.25 -3.05
C ILE A 22 5.45 -17.72 -4.31
N TYR A 23 6.05 -17.98 -5.47
CA TYR A 23 5.40 -17.75 -6.76
C TYR A 23 4.69 -19.02 -7.21
N PHE A 24 3.36 -18.98 -7.21
CA PHE A 24 2.53 -20.13 -7.60
C PHE A 24 1.23 -19.70 -8.26
N PRO A 25 1.25 -19.33 -9.55
CA PRO A 25 0.11 -18.73 -10.25
C PRO A 25 -1.17 -19.56 -10.21
N PHE A 26 -1.08 -20.88 -10.23
CA PHE A 26 -2.24 -21.77 -10.20
C PHE A 26 -3.11 -21.60 -8.94
N LEU A 27 -2.49 -21.29 -7.80
CA LEU A 27 -3.24 -21.02 -6.56
C LEU A 27 -3.75 -19.58 -6.48
N SER A 28 -3.31 -18.69 -7.35
CA SER A 28 -3.66 -17.27 -7.24
C SER A 28 -5.16 -17.03 -7.34
N GLY A 29 -5.86 -17.77 -8.17
CA GLY A 29 -7.32 -17.66 -8.34
C GLY A 29 -8.12 -17.87 -7.05
N PHE A 30 -7.65 -18.76 -6.18
CA PHE A 30 -8.32 -19.05 -4.91
C PHE A 30 -8.03 -18.01 -3.81
N PHE A 31 -6.90 -17.31 -3.91
CA PHE A 31 -6.44 -16.38 -2.88
C PHE A 31 -6.53 -14.90 -3.26
N ASN A 32 -6.83 -14.63 -4.53
CA ASN A 32 -7.00 -13.28 -5.03
C ASN A 32 -8.47 -12.88 -4.93
N TYR A 33 -8.76 -11.98 -4.03
CA TYR A 33 -10.13 -11.50 -3.83
C TYR A 33 -10.19 -9.97 -3.85
N ARG A 34 -11.37 -9.47 -4.19
CA ARG A 34 -11.70 -8.04 -4.09
C ARG A 34 -12.25 -7.77 -2.70
N SER A 35 -11.86 -6.65 -2.11
CA SER A 35 -12.29 -6.25 -0.78
C SER A 35 -12.50 -4.75 -0.71
N SER A 36 -13.55 -4.35 -0.03
CA SER A 36 -13.77 -2.97 0.44
C SER A 36 -13.30 -2.79 1.88
N THR A 37 -12.73 -3.82 2.49
CA THR A 37 -12.24 -3.74 3.86
C THR A 37 -10.88 -3.04 3.90
N LEU A 38 -10.76 -2.05 4.77
CA LEU A 38 -9.51 -1.35 5.00
C LEU A 38 -8.58 -2.22 5.86
N ASN A 39 -7.71 -2.95 5.20
CA ASN A 39 -6.55 -3.57 5.82
C ASN A 39 -5.33 -2.71 5.57
N LYS A 40 -4.31 -2.78 6.42
CA LYS A 40 -3.05 -2.06 6.23
C LYS A 40 -2.53 -2.23 4.81
N THR A 41 -2.40 -1.14 4.10
CA THR A 41 -1.76 -1.10 2.78
C THR A 41 -0.28 -0.80 2.98
N ARG A 42 0.55 -1.35 2.12
CA ARG A 42 2.00 -1.10 2.12
C ARG A 42 2.37 -0.49 0.78
N GLY A 43 2.83 0.74 0.76
CA GLY A 43 3.19 1.46 -0.44
C GLY A 43 4.27 0.78 -1.28
N CYS A 44 5.17 0.04 -0.63
CA CYS A 44 6.21 -0.73 -1.32
C CYS A 44 5.67 -1.84 -2.23
N ASN A 45 4.39 -2.19 -2.15
CA ASN A 45 3.72 -3.18 -3.01
C ASN A 45 2.26 -2.79 -3.25
N PHE A 46 2.06 -1.60 -3.81
CA PHE A 46 0.76 -1.02 -4.09
C PHE A 46 0.75 -0.45 -5.52
N SER A 47 -0.37 -0.58 -6.21
CA SER A 47 -0.63 0.08 -7.48
C SER A 47 -2.10 0.43 -7.61
N CYS A 48 -2.40 1.52 -8.28
CA CYS A 48 -3.75 1.92 -8.66
C CYS A 48 -3.74 2.55 -10.05
N TRP A 49 -4.91 2.67 -10.65
CA TRP A 49 -5.03 3.40 -11.90
C TRP A 49 -4.80 4.89 -11.68
N LYS A 50 -4.16 5.55 -12.63
CA LYS A 50 -3.91 7.00 -12.59
C LYS A 50 -5.21 7.78 -12.34
N LYS A 51 -6.28 7.46 -13.06
CA LYS A 51 -7.60 8.08 -12.89
C LYS A 51 -8.17 7.96 -11.48
N ASP A 52 -7.93 6.81 -10.81
CA ASP A 52 -8.41 6.57 -9.45
C ASP A 52 -7.57 7.35 -8.44
N PHE A 53 -6.26 7.48 -8.70
CA PHE A 53 -5.35 8.29 -7.91
C PHE A 53 -5.69 9.79 -8.00
N GLU A 54 -5.97 10.26 -9.21
CA GLU A 54 -6.41 11.65 -9.46
C GLU A 54 -7.79 11.93 -8.85
N LEU A 55 -8.72 10.97 -8.92
CA LEU A 55 -10.06 11.08 -8.33
C LEU A 55 -10.03 11.41 -6.84
N VAL A 56 -9.08 10.85 -6.12
CA VAL A 56 -8.91 11.07 -4.68
C VAL A 56 -7.91 12.18 -4.33
N ASN A 57 -7.38 12.89 -5.32
CA ASN A 57 -6.37 13.94 -5.20
C ASN A 57 -5.00 13.44 -4.72
N GLY A 58 -4.65 12.18 -5.03
CA GLY A 58 -3.33 11.63 -4.69
C GLY A 58 -3.10 11.41 -3.20
N TYR A 59 -1.86 11.51 -2.77
CA TYR A 59 -1.50 11.44 -1.35
C TYR A 59 -1.94 12.70 -0.60
N ASN A 60 -2.33 12.53 0.67
CA ASN A 60 -2.73 13.63 1.53
C ASN A 60 -1.48 14.28 2.15
N GLU A 61 -1.11 15.46 1.70
CA GLU A 61 0.08 16.20 2.14
C GLU A 61 -0.03 16.78 3.57
N LYS A 62 -1.19 16.67 4.21
CA LYS A 62 -1.32 16.92 5.65
C LYS A 62 -0.65 15.83 6.49
N MET A 63 -0.40 14.65 5.90
CA MET A 63 0.31 13.54 6.56
C MET A 63 1.81 13.73 6.40
N ILE A 64 2.46 14.22 7.44
CA ILE A 64 3.88 14.55 7.45
C ILE A 64 4.68 13.40 8.05
N GLY A 65 5.85 13.11 7.46
CA GLY A 65 6.75 12.07 7.93
C GLY A 65 6.31 10.69 7.46
N TRP A 66 6.60 9.67 8.24
CA TRP A 66 6.36 8.28 7.87
C TRP A 66 5.19 7.68 8.65
N GLY A 67 4.35 6.95 7.92
CA GLY A 67 3.37 6.02 8.44
C GLY A 67 1.91 6.40 8.22
N LEU A 68 1.14 5.40 7.79
CA LEU A 68 -0.31 5.42 7.55
C LEU A 68 -0.77 6.15 6.28
N GLU A 69 0.11 6.84 5.55
CA GLU A 69 -0.21 7.56 4.30
C GLU A 69 -0.81 6.63 3.23
N ASP A 70 -0.24 5.44 3.06
CA ASP A 70 -0.74 4.42 2.12
C ASP A 70 -2.11 3.87 2.53
N THR A 71 -2.33 3.75 3.83
CA THR A 71 -3.58 3.25 4.39
C THR A 71 -4.68 4.31 4.25
N GLU A 72 -4.34 5.58 4.44
CA GLU A 72 -5.24 6.71 4.29
C GLU A 72 -5.67 6.89 2.83
N LEU A 73 -4.72 6.85 1.89
CA LEU A 73 -5.01 6.84 0.45
C LEU A 73 -5.96 5.69 0.09
N SER A 74 -5.68 4.48 0.62
CA SER A 74 -6.56 3.32 0.40
C SER A 74 -7.95 3.52 0.98
N ALA A 75 -8.08 4.21 2.12
CA ALA A 75 -9.38 4.53 2.70
C ALA A 75 -10.20 5.43 1.78
N ARG A 76 -9.60 6.49 1.23
CA ARG A 76 -10.29 7.37 0.27
C ARG A 76 -10.68 6.65 -1.02
N LEU A 77 -9.83 5.78 -1.54
CA LEU A 77 -10.19 4.94 -2.71
C LEU A 77 -11.39 4.04 -2.41
N ILE A 78 -11.39 3.38 -1.24
CA ILE A 78 -12.51 2.53 -0.82
C ILE A 78 -13.79 3.35 -0.59
N ASN A 79 -13.69 4.53 0.01
CA ASN A 79 -14.81 5.45 0.21
C ASN A 79 -15.43 5.91 -1.11
N ASN A 80 -14.64 5.97 -2.20
CA ASN A 80 -15.10 6.18 -3.58
C ASN A 80 -15.65 4.92 -4.26
N GLY A 81 -15.81 3.81 -3.56
CA GLY A 81 -16.32 2.55 -4.12
C GLY A 81 -15.28 1.74 -4.91
N ILE A 82 -14.01 2.10 -4.82
CA ILE A 82 -12.92 1.41 -5.51
C ILE A 82 -12.47 0.22 -4.66
N PHE A 83 -12.57 -0.98 -5.22
CA PHE A 83 -12.20 -2.20 -4.51
C PHE A 83 -10.70 -2.43 -4.53
N LYS A 84 -10.14 -2.77 -3.38
CA LYS A 84 -8.80 -3.31 -3.28
C LYS A 84 -8.76 -4.75 -3.76
N LYS A 85 -7.83 -5.08 -4.66
CA LYS A 85 -7.58 -6.46 -5.09
C LYS A 85 -6.27 -6.95 -4.48
N ARG A 86 -6.36 -8.04 -3.73
CA ARG A 86 -5.17 -8.74 -3.25
C ARG A 86 -4.62 -9.64 -4.34
N LEU A 87 -3.30 -9.60 -4.57
CA LEU A 87 -2.59 -10.42 -5.54
C LEU A 87 -1.59 -11.31 -4.80
N LYS A 88 -2.04 -12.48 -4.34
CA LYS A 88 -1.18 -13.45 -3.68
C LYS A 88 -0.63 -14.45 -4.70
N PHE A 89 0.62 -14.86 -4.54
CA PHE A 89 1.34 -15.83 -5.38
C PHE A 89 1.72 -15.38 -6.79
N ILE A 90 1.32 -14.18 -7.24
CA ILE A 90 1.63 -13.67 -8.58
C ILE A 90 2.35 -12.33 -8.59
N ALA A 91 2.15 -11.49 -7.58
CA ALA A 91 2.79 -10.18 -7.45
C ALA A 91 3.73 -10.19 -6.23
N LEU A 92 4.95 -10.64 -6.45
CA LEU A 92 5.97 -10.71 -5.39
C LEU A 92 6.81 -9.44 -5.39
N SER A 93 7.02 -8.89 -4.20
CA SER A 93 7.93 -7.78 -3.96
C SER A 93 8.90 -8.16 -2.84
N TYR A 94 10.18 -7.90 -3.05
CA TYR A 94 11.22 -8.10 -2.05
C TYR A 94 11.66 -6.75 -1.51
N HIS A 95 11.32 -6.50 -0.23
CA HIS A 95 11.72 -5.30 0.45
C HIS A 95 13.15 -5.45 0.98
N LEU A 96 14.06 -4.64 0.48
CA LEU A 96 15.44 -4.63 0.96
C LEU A 96 15.50 -3.98 2.35
N PHE A 97 16.29 -4.60 3.25
CA PHE A 97 16.44 -4.07 4.60
C PHE A 97 17.09 -2.68 4.57
N HIS A 98 16.49 -1.77 5.28
CA HIS A 98 17.05 -0.46 5.61
C HIS A 98 16.59 -0.06 7.02
N LYS A 99 17.33 0.85 7.65
CA LYS A 99 16.90 1.42 8.94
C LYS A 99 15.57 2.14 8.73
N SER A 100 14.57 1.82 9.54
CA SER A 100 13.29 2.54 9.54
C SER A 100 13.50 3.97 10.05
N HIS A 101 12.83 4.92 9.44
CA HIS A 101 12.72 6.27 10.01
C HIS A 101 11.86 6.25 11.27
N GLN A 102 12.14 7.12 12.21
CA GLN A 102 11.31 7.30 13.39
C GLN A 102 9.94 7.84 12.98
N ALA A 103 8.89 7.31 13.58
CA ALA A 103 7.51 7.69 13.28
C ALA A 103 7.09 8.92 14.12
N ASP A 104 7.83 10.03 14.00
CA ASP A 104 7.65 11.21 14.86
C ASP A 104 6.22 11.79 14.79
N ASN A 105 5.55 11.63 13.67
CA ASN A 105 4.19 12.14 13.42
C ASN A 105 3.10 11.05 13.39
N TYR A 106 3.42 9.83 13.83
CA TYR A 106 2.48 8.70 13.72
C TYR A 106 1.12 8.99 14.37
N THR A 107 1.11 9.61 15.55
CA THR A 107 -0.14 9.94 16.28
C THR A 107 -1.01 10.95 15.50
N THR A 108 -0.39 11.94 14.86
CA THR A 108 -1.09 12.92 14.03
C THR A 108 -1.66 12.25 12.78
N ASN A 109 -0.85 11.44 12.11
CA ASN A 109 -1.29 10.68 10.93
C ASN A 109 -2.41 9.70 11.28
N GLN A 110 -2.39 9.09 12.47
CA GLN A 110 -3.47 8.21 12.94
C GLN A 110 -4.79 8.96 13.14
N LYS A 111 -4.76 10.21 13.61
CA LYS A 111 -5.96 11.05 13.74
C LYS A 111 -6.56 11.34 12.36
N ILE A 112 -5.73 11.75 11.38
CA ILE A 112 -6.16 12.00 10.01
C ILE A 112 -6.78 10.73 9.40
N LEU A 113 -6.14 9.57 9.55
CA LEU A 113 -6.68 8.31 9.07
C LEU A 113 -8.04 7.97 9.70
N ASN A 114 -8.16 8.13 11.03
CA ASN A 114 -9.41 7.86 11.73
C ASN A 114 -10.53 8.79 11.25
N GLU A 115 -10.25 10.06 11.00
CA GLU A 115 -11.19 11.02 10.42
C GLU A 115 -11.59 10.60 9.00
N THR A 116 -10.63 10.25 8.15
CA THR A 116 -10.90 9.75 6.78
C THR A 116 -11.85 8.56 6.78
N ILE A 117 -11.69 7.64 7.76
CA ILE A 117 -12.53 6.44 7.88
C ILE A 117 -13.92 6.81 8.40
N SER A 118 -14.00 7.53 9.53
CA SER A 118 -15.25 7.81 10.23
C SER A 118 -16.18 8.74 9.44
N SER A 119 -15.60 9.76 8.78
CA SER A 119 -16.35 10.74 7.97
C SER A 119 -16.47 10.33 6.50
N LYS A 120 -15.97 9.14 6.13
CA LYS A 120 -15.98 8.64 4.74
C LYS A 120 -15.42 9.65 3.74
N VAL A 121 -14.33 10.31 4.11
CA VAL A 121 -13.66 11.28 3.23
C VAL A 121 -13.24 10.60 1.93
N THR A 122 -13.58 11.21 0.79
CA THR A 122 -13.31 10.68 -0.55
C THR A 122 -12.20 11.44 -1.28
N PHE A 123 -11.90 12.65 -0.84
CA PHE A 123 -10.96 13.58 -1.47
C PHE A 123 -10.17 14.31 -0.41
N CYS A 124 -8.85 14.44 -0.54
CA CYS A 124 -8.05 15.25 0.39
C CYS A 124 -7.90 16.68 -0.14
N ASP A 125 -7.95 17.67 0.75
CA ASP A 125 -7.86 19.08 0.37
C ASP A 125 -6.49 19.46 -0.19
N LYS A 126 -5.43 18.87 0.36
CA LYS A 126 -4.05 19.09 -0.05
C LYS A 126 -3.48 17.79 -0.65
N GLY A 127 -3.21 17.78 -1.94
CA GLY A 127 -2.68 16.66 -2.67
C GLY A 127 -2.23 17.11 -4.06
N LEU A 128 -2.56 16.36 -5.10
CA LEU A 128 -2.17 16.66 -6.48
C LEU A 128 -2.59 18.07 -6.96
N ASN A 129 -3.67 18.60 -6.43
CA ASN A 129 -4.19 19.94 -6.78
C ASN A 129 -3.29 21.09 -6.33
N GLN A 130 -2.19 20.81 -5.63
CA GLN A 130 -1.20 21.81 -5.25
C GLN A 130 -0.14 22.04 -6.36
N TYR A 131 -0.16 21.24 -7.43
CA TYR A 131 0.81 21.23 -8.54
C TYR A 131 0.10 21.44 -9.93
#